data_7bae612c0af9a14fe2c08bdf551256eb
#
_entry.id   7bae612c0af9a14fe2c08bdf551256eb
#
_cell.length_a   1.000
_cell.length_b   1.000
_cell.length_c   1.000
_cell.angle_alpha   90.00
_cell.angle_beta   90.00
_cell.angle_gamma   90.00
#
_symmetry.space_group_name_H-M   'P 1'
#
loop_
_entity.id
_entity.type
_entity.pdbx_description
1 polymer ?
#
loop_
_entity_poly.entity_id
_entity_poly.type
_entity_poly.pdbx_seq_one_letter_code
_entity_poly.pdbx_strand_id
1 'polypeptide(L)'
;MIKPDYSQPVPQNLGKVHFVGIGGSGMSGLARLLIGMGHQVTGSDVRESDNITQLRALGAKITIGHDAANLGDADTVVVTSALWPTNPEYLLALEKGLPVLHRSAMLAHLASSGKLIAVAGAHGKTTSTGMVVTGLDVLGADPSFVNGGVIQAYGASSAFGSGEQFVIEADESD
;
A
#
# COMPACT_ATOMS: atom_id res chain seq x y z
N MET A 1 4.99 13.48 -13.86
CA MET A 1 4.24 12.44 -13.16
C MET A 1 4.26 11.17 -13.99
N ILE A 2 4.45 10.02 -13.36
CA ILE A 2 4.47 8.71 -14.02
C ILE A 2 3.03 8.32 -14.39
N LYS A 3 2.84 7.79 -15.61
CA LYS A 3 1.55 7.17 -15.96
C LYS A 3 1.56 5.72 -15.44
N PRO A 4 0.47 5.27 -14.80
CA PRO A 4 0.35 3.87 -14.40
C PRO A 4 0.49 2.94 -15.61
N ASP A 5 1.36 1.95 -15.51
CA ASP A 5 1.44 0.85 -16.47
C ASP A 5 0.77 -0.38 -15.86
N TYR A 6 -0.41 -0.71 -16.36
CA TYR A 6 -1.17 -1.88 -15.93
C TYR A 6 -0.90 -3.11 -16.78
N SER A 7 -0.02 -3.01 -17.78
CA SER A 7 0.32 -4.14 -18.66
C SER A 7 1.29 -5.12 -18.01
N GLN A 8 2.04 -4.69 -16.99
CA GLN A 8 2.98 -5.55 -16.28
C GLN A 8 2.22 -6.48 -15.33
N PRO A 9 2.40 -7.80 -15.45
CA PRO A 9 1.81 -8.73 -14.49
C PRO A 9 2.46 -8.54 -13.11
N VAL A 10 1.64 -8.60 -12.07
CA VAL A 10 2.17 -8.62 -10.70
C VAL A 10 2.91 -9.94 -10.48
N PRO A 11 4.15 -9.92 -9.99
CA PRO A 11 4.89 -11.15 -9.70
C PRO A 11 4.16 -12.03 -8.69
N GLN A 12 4.19 -13.36 -8.87
CA GLN A 12 3.64 -14.30 -7.89
C GLN A 12 4.36 -14.21 -6.54
N ASN A 13 5.67 -13.95 -6.57
CA ASN A 13 6.48 -13.71 -5.39
C ASN A 13 6.99 -12.26 -5.45
N LEU A 14 6.52 -11.43 -4.54
CA LEU A 14 6.89 -10.02 -4.44
C LEU A 14 8.30 -9.82 -3.87
N GLY A 15 8.82 -10.81 -3.12
CA GLY A 15 10.12 -10.70 -2.43
C GLY A 15 10.15 -9.53 -1.43
N LYS A 16 11.23 -8.77 -1.46
CA LYS A 16 11.41 -7.52 -0.70
C LYS A 16 10.79 -6.37 -1.48
N VAL A 17 9.84 -5.70 -0.88
CA VAL A 17 9.08 -4.63 -1.55
C VAL A 17 9.56 -3.26 -1.12
N HIS A 18 9.95 -2.45 -2.09
CA HIS A 18 10.38 -1.07 -1.87
C HIS A 18 9.31 -0.08 -2.34
N PHE A 19 8.93 0.85 -1.46
CA PHE A 19 7.94 1.88 -1.73
C PHE A 19 8.60 3.25 -1.94
N VAL A 20 8.38 3.88 -3.08
CA VAL A 20 8.83 5.25 -3.34
C VAL A 20 7.69 6.22 -3.02
N GLY A 21 7.87 7.06 -1.97
CA GLY A 21 6.81 7.91 -1.42
C GLY A 21 5.93 7.17 -0.39
N ILE A 22 6.54 6.36 0.47
CA ILE A 22 5.87 5.43 1.40
C ILE A 22 4.98 6.13 2.44
N GLY A 23 5.24 7.39 2.77
CA GLY A 23 4.49 8.16 3.77
C GLY A 23 3.13 8.66 3.29
N GLY A 24 2.84 8.59 1.99
CA GLY A 24 1.51 8.91 1.45
C GLY A 24 0.42 7.98 2.01
N SER A 25 -0.83 8.48 2.17
CA SER A 25 -1.92 7.73 2.81
C SER A 25 -2.19 6.37 2.16
N GLY A 26 -2.34 6.32 0.83
CA GLY A 26 -2.55 5.06 0.10
C GLY A 26 -1.32 4.15 0.11
N MET A 27 -0.11 4.72 0.02
CA MET A 27 1.14 3.96 0.03
C MET A 27 1.42 3.33 1.39
N SER A 28 1.24 4.09 2.47
CA SER A 28 1.43 3.60 3.84
C SER A 28 0.43 2.50 4.21
N GLY A 29 -0.79 2.60 3.69
CA GLY A 29 -1.82 1.56 3.84
C GLY A 29 -1.38 0.23 3.23
N LEU A 30 -0.92 0.25 1.98
CA LEU A 30 -0.41 -0.95 1.29
C LEU A 30 0.85 -1.52 1.97
N ALA A 31 1.77 -0.66 2.38
CA ALA A 31 2.97 -1.07 3.11
C ALA A 31 2.60 -1.80 4.41
N ARG A 32 1.63 -1.30 5.15
CA ARG A 32 1.12 -1.94 6.38
C ARG A 32 0.53 -3.32 6.10
N LEU A 33 -0.29 -3.46 5.05
CA LEU A 33 -0.84 -4.76 4.64
C LEU A 33 0.27 -5.76 4.34
N LEU A 34 1.25 -5.39 3.51
CA LEU A 34 2.37 -6.26 3.15
C LEU A 34 3.21 -6.69 4.37
N ILE A 35 3.44 -5.78 5.33
CA ILE A 35 4.12 -6.12 6.58
C ILE A 35 3.28 -7.12 7.38
N GLY A 36 1.95 -6.90 7.49
CA GLY A 36 1.03 -7.83 8.15
C GLY A 36 1.02 -9.23 7.51
N MET A 37 1.19 -9.30 6.18
CA MET A 37 1.34 -10.54 5.42
C MET A 37 2.73 -11.19 5.54
N GLY A 38 3.68 -10.57 6.26
CA GLY A 38 5.02 -11.09 6.50
C GLY A 38 6.08 -10.69 5.46
N HIS A 39 5.76 -9.77 4.53
CA HIS A 39 6.75 -9.27 3.58
C HIS A 39 7.74 -8.32 4.23
N GLN A 40 8.99 -8.34 3.75
CA GLN A 40 9.98 -7.32 4.08
C GLN A 40 9.68 -6.07 3.28
N VAL A 41 9.46 -4.95 3.99
CA VAL A 41 9.13 -3.66 3.38
C VAL A 41 10.23 -2.65 3.66
N THR A 42 10.67 -2.00 2.60
CA THR A 42 11.54 -0.81 2.65
C THR A 42 10.86 0.35 1.93
N GLY A 43 11.37 1.54 2.09
CA GLY A 43 10.84 2.68 1.34
C GLY A 43 11.57 3.98 1.58
N SER A 44 11.18 4.97 0.81
CA SER A 44 11.67 6.34 0.90
C SER A 44 10.53 7.35 0.89
N ASP A 45 10.74 8.51 1.46
CA ASP A 45 9.85 9.66 1.34
C ASP A 45 10.65 10.97 1.45
N VAL A 46 10.10 12.06 0.98
CA VAL A 46 10.75 13.39 1.04
C VAL A 46 10.76 13.99 2.44
N ARG A 47 9.87 13.55 3.33
CA ARG A 47 9.70 14.11 4.69
C ARG A 47 9.19 13.09 5.68
N GLU A 48 9.49 13.33 6.95
CA GLU A 48 8.92 12.56 8.07
C GLU A 48 7.40 12.77 8.17
N SER A 49 6.70 11.73 8.64
CA SER A 49 5.27 11.76 8.91
C SER A 49 4.89 10.71 9.96
N ASP A 50 3.69 10.84 10.54
CA ASP A 50 3.17 9.84 11.49
C ASP A 50 3.05 8.45 10.85
N ASN A 51 2.69 8.38 9.56
CA ASN A 51 2.65 7.13 8.81
C ASN A 51 4.02 6.44 8.79
N ILE A 52 5.10 7.20 8.55
CA ILE A 52 6.46 6.67 8.53
C ILE A 52 6.87 6.17 9.90
N THR A 53 6.58 6.94 10.95
CA THR A 53 6.85 6.54 12.34
C THR A 53 6.15 5.22 12.68
N GLN A 54 4.88 5.08 12.32
CA GLN A 54 4.12 3.85 12.54
C GLN A 54 4.66 2.67 11.74
N LEU A 55 5.03 2.87 10.47
CA LEU A 55 5.58 1.80 9.63
C LEU A 55 6.96 1.32 10.14
N ARG A 56 7.80 2.24 10.62
CA ARG A 56 9.08 1.86 11.27
C ARG A 56 8.85 1.04 12.53
N ALA A 57 7.83 1.39 13.34
CA ALA A 57 7.46 0.61 14.51
C ALA A 57 6.99 -0.82 14.15
N LEU A 58 6.44 -1.01 12.94
CA LEU A 58 6.07 -2.31 12.39
C LEU A 58 7.24 -3.05 11.72
N GLY A 59 8.44 -2.48 11.69
CA GLY A 59 9.65 -3.10 11.16
C GLY A 59 10.06 -2.67 9.75
N ALA A 60 9.37 -1.72 9.11
CA ALA A 60 9.80 -1.18 7.82
C ALA A 60 11.09 -0.37 7.94
N LYS A 61 12.00 -0.53 6.98
CA LYS A 61 13.22 0.30 6.87
C LYS A 61 12.94 1.45 5.92
N ILE A 62 12.86 2.68 6.45
CA ILE A 62 12.46 3.86 5.68
C ILE A 62 13.52 4.94 5.77
N THR A 63 13.96 5.44 4.62
CA THR A 63 14.93 6.54 4.46
C THR A 63 14.20 7.83 4.08
N ILE A 64 14.64 8.95 4.62
CA ILE A 64 14.16 10.28 4.21
C ILE A 64 15.09 10.83 3.13
N GLY A 65 14.48 11.32 2.06
CA GLY A 65 15.14 11.69 0.82
C GLY A 65 15.12 10.56 -0.21
N HIS A 66 15.20 10.94 -1.48
CA HIS A 66 15.25 10.01 -2.60
C HIS A 66 16.69 9.86 -3.10
N ASP A 67 17.22 8.66 -3.04
CA ASP A 67 18.54 8.29 -3.57
C ASP A 67 18.47 6.87 -4.16
N ALA A 68 19.17 6.64 -5.25
CA ALA A 68 19.23 5.33 -5.91
C ALA A 68 19.68 4.21 -4.95
N ALA A 69 20.56 4.52 -3.98
CA ALA A 69 21.01 3.57 -2.98
C ALA A 69 19.91 3.06 -2.05
N ASN A 70 18.80 3.81 -1.88
CA ASN A 70 17.68 3.39 -1.05
C ASN A 70 16.99 2.12 -1.57
N LEU A 71 17.11 1.86 -2.89
CA LEU A 71 16.54 0.67 -3.52
C LEU A 71 17.16 -0.64 -2.96
N GLY A 72 18.45 -0.60 -2.61
CA GLY A 72 19.14 -1.73 -1.99
C GLY A 72 19.00 -3.03 -2.78
N ASP A 73 18.53 -4.07 -2.11
CA ASP A 73 18.27 -5.41 -2.63
C ASP A 73 16.76 -5.70 -2.79
N ALA A 74 15.98 -4.69 -3.14
CA ALA A 74 14.56 -4.84 -3.42
C ALA A 74 14.31 -5.73 -4.64
N ASP A 75 13.27 -6.56 -4.57
CA ASP A 75 12.81 -7.43 -5.66
C ASP A 75 11.66 -6.81 -6.44
N THR A 76 10.84 -5.98 -5.77
CA THR A 76 9.67 -5.29 -6.36
C THR A 76 9.60 -3.85 -5.88
N VAL A 77 9.22 -2.94 -6.75
CA VAL A 77 9.09 -1.50 -6.45
C VAL A 77 7.64 -1.07 -6.62
N VAL A 78 7.12 -0.32 -5.64
CA VAL A 78 5.78 0.25 -5.69
C VAL A 78 5.86 1.77 -5.79
N VAL A 79 5.13 2.32 -6.74
CA VAL A 79 5.14 3.76 -7.05
C VAL A 79 3.72 4.32 -7.11
N THR A 80 3.62 5.65 -7.03
CA THR A 80 2.37 6.41 -7.21
C THR A 80 2.45 7.29 -8.45
N SER A 81 1.31 7.67 -9.00
CA SER A 81 1.22 8.62 -10.13
C SER A 81 1.88 9.98 -9.83
N ALA A 82 1.96 10.38 -8.55
CA ALA A 82 2.60 11.64 -8.15
C ALA A 82 4.13 11.63 -8.30
N LEU A 83 4.74 10.45 -8.51
CA LEU A 83 6.19 10.35 -8.66
C LEU A 83 6.68 11.00 -9.96
N TRP A 84 7.82 11.68 -9.89
CA TRP A 84 8.47 12.25 -11.07
C TRP A 84 9.30 11.18 -11.81
N PRO A 85 9.27 11.18 -13.17
CA PRO A 85 10.04 10.21 -13.97
C PRO A 85 11.55 10.27 -13.76
N THR A 86 12.05 11.36 -13.19
CA THR A 86 13.48 11.59 -12.87
C THR A 86 13.86 11.11 -11.47
N ASN A 87 12.95 10.46 -10.72
CA ASN A 87 13.28 9.93 -9.40
C ASN A 87 14.39 8.87 -9.51
N PRO A 88 15.49 8.98 -8.72
CA PRO A 88 16.66 8.12 -8.86
C PRO A 88 16.38 6.64 -8.54
N GLU A 89 15.49 6.35 -7.61
CA GLU A 89 15.10 4.98 -7.25
C GLU A 89 14.28 4.33 -8.37
N TYR A 90 13.35 5.09 -8.95
CA TYR A 90 12.55 4.65 -10.09
C TYR A 90 13.43 4.36 -11.32
N LEU A 91 14.37 5.26 -11.65
CA LEU A 91 15.28 5.07 -12.78
C LEU A 91 16.16 3.84 -12.59
N LEU A 92 16.72 3.65 -11.38
CA LEU A 92 17.54 2.48 -11.09
C LEU A 92 16.71 1.18 -11.11
N ALA A 93 15.45 1.21 -10.67
CA ALA A 93 14.56 0.05 -10.76
C ALA A 93 14.33 -0.37 -12.21
N LEU A 94 14.08 0.59 -13.11
CA LEU A 94 13.94 0.33 -14.55
C LEU A 94 15.24 -0.21 -15.16
N GLU A 95 16.39 0.38 -14.83
CA GLU A 95 17.71 -0.07 -15.29
C GLU A 95 18.00 -1.53 -14.89
N LYS A 96 17.64 -1.89 -13.66
CA LYS A 96 17.78 -3.27 -13.15
C LYS A 96 16.72 -4.24 -13.68
N GLY A 97 15.72 -3.76 -14.42
CA GLY A 97 14.61 -4.58 -14.89
C GLY A 97 13.70 -5.12 -13.78
N LEU A 98 13.64 -4.42 -12.63
CA LEU A 98 12.77 -4.82 -11.53
C LEU A 98 11.30 -4.57 -11.88
N PRO A 99 10.37 -5.40 -11.40
CA PRO A 99 8.95 -5.10 -11.46
C PRO A 99 8.64 -3.77 -10.76
N VAL A 100 8.09 -2.80 -11.52
CA VAL A 100 7.65 -1.51 -10.98
C VAL A 100 6.14 -1.45 -11.09
N LEU A 101 5.47 -1.58 -9.95
CA LEU A 101 4.02 -1.64 -9.87
C LEU A 101 3.44 -0.31 -9.42
N HIS A 102 2.36 0.10 -10.07
CA HIS A 102 1.57 1.20 -9.54
C HIS A 102 0.82 0.76 -8.27
N ARG A 103 0.58 1.70 -7.32
CA ARG A 103 -0.12 1.40 -6.05
C ARG A 103 -1.47 0.71 -6.25
N SER A 104 -2.23 1.10 -7.29
CA SER A 104 -3.53 0.48 -7.58
C SER A 104 -3.41 -0.95 -8.10
N ALA A 105 -2.38 -1.27 -8.89
CA ALA A 105 -2.10 -2.64 -9.31
C ALA A 105 -1.75 -3.53 -8.10
N MET A 106 -0.94 -3.01 -7.17
CA MET A 106 -0.63 -3.70 -5.92
C MET A 106 -1.88 -3.90 -5.06
N LEU A 107 -2.74 -2.87 -4.92
CA LEU A 107 -4.00 -2.98 -4.18
C LEU A 107 -4.92 -4.05 -4.80
N ALA A 108 -5.08 -4.03 -6.13
CA ALA A 108 -5.90 -5.02 -6.84
C ALA A 108 -5.36 -6.45 -6.64
N HIS A 109 -4.03 -6.62 -6.67
CA HIS A 109 -3.39 -7.91 -6.41
C HIS A 109 -3.69 -8.41 -4.98
N LEU A 110 -3.51 -7.57 -3.97
CA LEU A 110 -3.78 -7.92 -2.57
C LEU A 110 -5.27 -8.23 -2.36
N ALA A 111 -6.16 -7.44 -2.95
CA ALA A 111 -7.60 -7.64 -2.85
C ALA A 111 -8.07 -8.93 -3.55
N SER A 112 -7.34 -9.42 -4.57
CA SER A 112 -7.68 -10.66 -5.28
C SER A 112 -7.45 -11.93 -4.46
N SER A 113 -6.75 -11.84 -3.33
CA SER A 113 -6.47 -12.97 -2.45
C SER A 113 -7.66 -13.39 -1.55
N GLY A 114 -8.72 -12.56 -1.50
CA GLY A 114 -9.86 -12.78 -0.62
C GLY A 114 -11.21 -12.43 -1.26
N LYS A 115 -12.25 -12.37 -0.43
CA LYS A 115 -13.59 -11.91 -0.83
C LYS A 115 -13.65 -10.38 -0.78
N LEU A 116 -13.49 -9.75 -1.93
CA LEU A 116 -13.47 -8.29 -2.05
C LEU A 116 -14.85 -7.67 -1.77
N ILE A 117 -14.87 -6.67 -0.89
CA ILE A 117 -15.98 -5.76 -0.65
C ILE A 117 -15.50 -4.35 -0.96
N ALA A 118 -15.91 -3.80 -2.10
CA ALA A 118 -15.55 -2.46 -2.53
C ALA A 118 -16.68 -1.48 -2.25
N VAL A 119 -16.41 -0.43 -1.49
CA VAL A 119 -17.38 0.63 -1.17
C VAL A 119 -17.12 1.84 -2.06
N ALA A 120 -17.99 2.02 -3.05
CA ALA A 120 -17.94 3.13 -4.00
C ALA A 120 -19.04 4.16 -3.73
N GLY A 121 -18.87 5.38 -4.22
CA GLY A 121 -19.88 6.45 -4.13
C GLY A 121 -19.26 7.84 -4.13
N ALA A 122 -20.07 8.85 -4.44
CA ALA A 122 -19.63 10.25 -4.48
C ALA A 122 -19.27 10.78 -3.06
N HIS A 123 -20.03 10.38 -2.04
CA HIS A 123 -19.86 10.81 -0.65
C HIS A 123 -20.04 9.64 0.32
N GLY A 124 -19.43 9.74 1.52
CA GLY A 124 -19.62 8.80 2.60
C GLY A 124 -18.87 7.47 2.47
N LYS A 125 -18.03 7.31 1.43
CA LYS A 125 -17.23 6.09 1.22
C LYS A 125 -16.45 5.69 2.48
N THR A 126 -15.63 6.58 3.00
CA THR A 126 -14.78 6.36 4.19
C THR A 126 -15.58 5.90 5.40
N THR A 127 -16.70 6.58 5.66
CA THR A 127 -17.60 6.23 6.79
C THR A 127 -18.24 4.87 6.58
N SER A 128 -18.78 4.62 5.39
CA SER A 128 -19.44 3.34 5.08
C SER A 128 -18.46 2.18 5.11
N THR A 129 -17.25 2.36 4.58
CA THR A 129 -16.19 1.35 4.66
C THR A 129 -15.83 1.05 6.12
N GLY A 130 -15.68 2.08 6.94
CA GLY A 130 -15.41 1.92 8.38
C GLY A 130 -16.54 1.17 9.10
N MET A 131 -17.82 1.43 8.75
CA MET A 131 -18.98 0.70 9.30
C MET A 131 -18.97 -0.77 8.89
N VAL A 132 -18.69 -1.07 7.62
CA VAL A 132 -18.60 -2.45 7.11
C VAL A 132 -17.49 -3.22 7.83
N VAL A 133 -16.29 -2.64 7.92
CA VAL A 133 -15.15 -3.24 8.63
C VAL A 133 -15.51 -3.52 10.09
N THR A 134 -16.03 -2.52 10.80
CA THR A 134 -16.41 -2.68 12.22
C THR A 134 -17.50 -3.73 12.40
N GLY A 135 -18.48 -3.78 11.50
CA GLY A 135 -19.55 -4.79 11.55
C GLY A 135 -19.01 -6.21 11.34
N LEU A 136 -18.12 -6.40 10.38
CA LEU A 136 -17.45 -7.69 10.14
C LEU A 136 -16.59 -8.12 11.32
N ASP A 137 -15.88 -7.19 11.93
CA ASP A 137 -15.03 -7.45 13.10
C ASP A 137 -15.87 -7.90 14.31
N VAL A 138 -16.97 -7.21 14.59
CA VAL A 138 -17.91 -7.59 15.67
C VAL A 138 -18.48 -9.00 15.45
N LEU A 139 -18.64 -9.41 14.18
CA LEU A 139 -19.08 -10.77 13.81
C LEU A 139 -17.95 -11.80 13.86
N GLY A 140 -16.74 -11.42 14.25
CA GLY A 140 -15.57 -12.28 14.35
C GLY A 140 -14.94 -12.65 13.00
N ALA A 141 -15.21 -11.85 11.96
CA ALA A 141 -14.68 -12.12 10.61
C ALA A 141 -13.24 -11.66 10.41
N ASP A 142 -12.70 -10.81 11.29
CA ASP A 142 -11.32 -10.27 11.21
C ASP A 142 -10.88 -9.86 9.78
N PRO A 143 -11.55 -8.86 9.16
CA PRO A 143 -11.31 -8.52 7.77
C PRO A 143 -9.99 -7.78 7.56
N SER A 144 -9.35 -7.98 6.40
CA SER A 144 -8.35 -7.04 5.89
C SER A 144 -9.04 -5.81 5.33
N PHE A 145 -8.44 -4.62 5.45
CA PHE A 145 -9.07 -3.41 4.91
C PHE A 145 -8.09 -2.31 4.52
N VAL A 146 -8.54 -1.48 3.57
CA VAL A 146 -7.96 -0.16 3.23
C VAL A 146 -9.08 0.86 3.19
N ASN A 147 -8.99 1.88 4.05
CA ASN A 147 -9.96 2.97 4.21
C ASN A 147 -9.26 4.32 4.01
N GLY A 148 -9.97 5.32 3.56
CA GLY A 148 -9.46 6.68 3.38
C GLY A 148 -9.14 7.42 4.70
N GLY A 149 -9.70 6.95 5.82
CA GLY A 149 -9.51 7.51 7.15
C GLY A 149 -9.24 6.45 8.21
N VAL A 150 -8.80 6.91 9.38
CA VAL A 150 -8.53 6.03 10.52
C VAL A 150 -9.84 5.44 11.05
N ILE A 151 -9.91 4.12 11.19
CA ILE A 151 -10.99 3.42 11.91
C ILE A 151 -10.58 3.36 13.38
N GLN A 152 -11.35 3.99 14.25
CA GLN A 152 -11.00 4.19 15.67
C GLN A 152 -10.71 2.88 16.41
N ALA A 153 -11.47 1.82 16.13
CA ALA A 153 -11.27 0.51 16.74
C ALA A 153 -9.88 -0.09 16.45
N TYR A 154 -9.30 0.24 15.31
CA TYR A 154 -8.00 -0.24 14.87
C TYR A 154 -6.86 0.78 15.09
N GLY A 155 -7.19 2.05 15.34
CA GLY A 155 -6.20 3.13 15.37
C GLY A 155 -5.44 3.32 14.05
N ALA A 156 -5.97 2.79 12.93
CA ALA A 156 -5.32 2.76 11.63
C ALA A 156 -6.32 2.89 10.48
N SER A 157 -5.84 3.33 9.31
CA SER A 157 -6.63 3.38 8.07
C SER A 157 -6.55 2.09 7.26
N SER A 158 -5.72 1.15 7.68
CA SER A 158 -5.56 -0.16 7.03
C SER A 158 -5.04 -1.19 8.02
N ALA A 159 -5.46 -2.43 7.88
CA ALA A 159 -4.93 -3.57 8.62
C ALA A 159 -5.07 -4.85 7.79
N PHE A 160 -4.17 -5.80 8.04
CA PHE A 160 -4.28 -7.18 7.55
C PHE A 160 -4.95 -8.02 8.64
N GLY A 161 -6.08 -8.63 8.30
CA GLY A 161 -6.81 -9.56 9.16
C GLY A 161 -6.64 -10.99 8.68
N SER A 162 -6.98 -11.96 9.54
CA SER A 162 -6.91 -13.39 9.23
C SER A 162 -8.11 -13.91 8.46
N GLY A 163 -9.16 -13.10 8.29
CA GLY A 163 -10.39 -13.46 7.61
C GLY A 163 -10.28 -13.41 6.09
N GLU A 164 -11.31 -13.97 5.43
CA GLU A 164 -11.35 -14.01 3.96
C GLU A 164 -11.80 -12.68 3.33
N GLN A 165 -12.38 -11.77 4.11
CA GLN A 165 -12.92 -10.51 3.59
C GLN A 165 -11.81 -9.47 3.44
N PHE A 166 -11.80 -8.82 2.28
CA PHE A 166 -10.95 -7.67 1.99
C PHE A 166 -11.84 -6.48 1.66
N VAL A 167 -11.87 -5.48 2.55
CA VAL A 167 -12.74 -4.31 2.41
C VAL A 167 -11.94 -3.12 1.94
N ILE A 168 -12.33 -2.52 0.83
CA ILE A 168 -11.67 -1.33 0.31
C ILE A 168 -12.64 -0.17 0.10
N GLU A 169 -12.14 1.03 0.33
CA GLU A 169 -12.75 2.25 -0.20
C GLU A 169 -12.33 2.38 -1.66
N ALA A 170 -13.28 2.30 -2.59
CA ALA A 170 -13.02 2.48 -4.02
C ALA A 170 -13.10 3.97 -4.37
N ASP A 171 -12.00 4.56 -4.78
CA ASP A 171 -11.94 5.93 -5.29
C ASP A 171 -11.69 5.93 -6.80
N GLU A 172 -12.26 6.94 -7.49
CA GLU A 172 -12.09 7.13 -8.94
C GLU A 172 -10.62 7.42 -9.36
N SER A 173 -9.78 7.78 -8.39
CA SER A 173 -8.35 8.08 -8.58
C SER A 173 -7.44 6.86 -8.42
N ASP A 174 -7.98 5.69 -8.09
CA ASP A 174 -7.21 4.45 -7.86
C ASP A 174 -7.25 3.47 -9.02
#